data_8fbfad5eef347c5a1d4439876a38a8c3
#
_entry.id   8fbfad5eef347c5a1d4439876a38a8c3
#
_cell.length_a   1.000
_cell.length_b   1.000
_cell.length_c   1.000
_cell.angle_alpha   90.00
_cell.angle_beta   90.00
_cell.angle_gamma   90.00
#
_symmetry.space_group_name_H-M   'P 1'
#
loop_
_entity.id
_entity.type
_entity.pdbx_description
1 polymer ?
#
loop_
_entity_poly.entity_id
_entity_poly.type
_entity_poly.pdbx_seq_one_letter_code
_entity_poly.pdbx_strand_id
1 'polypeptide(L)'
;MTRFTTRTNVRILAGALALGAIALAGCTSANGAPTSGSAKVTLVVYSAQGYDSAMVKAFHKATGIPVSLDDNSTGPLLTQIEASRNNPKWGLLWVDGATAFAGLDQQGLLQKGFEPKVSWNTLGTQSLPADKSYTPTGVTLVAALVYNKTKVASPPTTWQQLLSSQWKGDVGMNDPSQSGPTFPFIAGMMNYLGGVSQGEAYYSKLKANGLIIHPTNGPTLQALTSGQVKLARVQSSAGIGSTFGPGSDPKLAVKYLNPVTILPSALGIDAKAPLAERQEAEKFIEYVLSPAGQKVMQTGDPYGDSLYYPVLQGVSPLPELPSLASVTTQTINPYTWGPREAAINTWFDANIVR
;
A
#
# COMPACT_ATOMS: atom_id res chain seq x y z
N MET A 1 -21.83 21.81 -46.01
CA MET A 1 -21.24 21.57 -47.34
C MET A 1 -19.74 21.72 -47.20
N THR A 2 -18.98 20.66 -47.34
CA THR A 2 -17.71 20.49 -48.03
C THR A 2 -17.13 19.12 -47.60
N ARG A 3 -17.23 18.17 -48.51
CA ARG A 3 -16.65 16.82 -48.41
C ARG A 3 -15.16 16.91 -48.76
N PHE A 4 -14.29 16.24 -48.01
CA PHE A 4 -12.95 15.87 -48.47
C PHE A 4 -12.77 14.36 -48.38
N THR A 5 -12.57 13.79 -49.57
CA THR A 5 -12.23 12.40 -49.83
C THR A 5 -10.71 12.22 -49.79
N THR A 6 -10.20 11.23 -49.09
CA THR A 6 -8.77 10.87 -49.06
C THR A 6 -8.60 9.51 -49.77
N ARG A 7 -7.75 9.49 -50.77
CA ARG A 7 -7.41 8.33 -51.63
C ARG A 7 -6.38 7.44 -50.94
N THR A 8 -6.65 6.17 -51.01
CA THR A 8 -5.76 5.04 -50.72
C THR A 8 -4.73 4.87 -51.83
N ASN A 9 -3.46 4.74 -51.55
CA ASN A 9 -2.43 4.28 -52.49
C ASN A 9 -1.80 2.99 -51.96
N VAL A 10 -2.17 1.88 -52.62
CA VAL A 10 -1.50 0.59 -52.56
C VAL A 10 -0.33 0.61 -53.56
N ARG A 11 0.86 0.28 -53.09
CA ARG A 11 1.99 -0.09 -53.97
C ARG A 11 2.46 -1.51 -53.64
N ILE A 12 2.15 -2.39 -54.56
CA ILE A 12 2.71 -3.72 -54.71
C ILE A 12 4.04 -3.58 -55.46
N LEU A 13 5.12 -4.16 -54.96
CA LEU A 13 6.32 -4.44 -55.75
C LEU A 13 6.75 -5.88 -55.48
N ALA A 14 6.73 -6.63 -56.53
CA ALA A 14 7.19 -8.01 -56.62
C ALA A 14 8.64 -8.08 -57.10
N GLY A 15 9.36 -9.11 -56.67
CA GLY A 15 10.35 -9.81 -57.49
C GLY A 15 11.81 -9.52 -57.24
N ALA A 16 12.57 -10.51 -56.80
CA ALA A 16 13.53 -11.24 -57.62
C ALA A 16 14.33 -12.24 -56.78
N LEU A 17 14.30 -13.52 -57.20
CA LEU A 17 15.24 -14.56 -56.78
C LEU A 17 16.63 -14.28 -57.40
N ALA A 18 17.70 -14.47 -56.60
CA ALA A 18 19.02 -14.74 -57.10
C ALA A 18 19.68 -15.85 -56.27
N LEU A 19 19.91 -17.01 -56.89
CA LEU A 19 20.79 -18.08 -56.45
C LEU A 19 22.25 -17.64 -56.63
N GLY A 20 23.09 -17.90 -55.62
CA GLY A 20 24.55 -17.65 -55.69
C GLY A 20 25.34 -18.46 -54.68
N ALA A 21 25.83 -19.61 -55.16
CA ALA A 21 27.06 -20.33 -54.88
C ALA A 21 27.73 -20.33 -53.46
N ILE A 22 27.96 -21.54 -53.02
CA ILE A 22 28.78 -22.05 -51.93
C ILE A 22 30.25 -21.63 -52.03
N ALA A 23 30.81 -21.15 -50.91
CA ALA A 23 32.24 -21.22 -50.69
C ALA A 23 32.50 -21.74 -49.24
N LEU A 24 33.01 -22.96 -49.13
CA LEU A 24 33.60 -23.51 -47.90
C LEU A 24 34.96 -22.85 -47.68
N ALA A 25 35.18 -22.27 -46.51
CA ALA A 25 36.52 -22.00 -46.00
C ALA A 25 36.53 -22.02 -44.46
N GLY A 26 37.25 -23.02 -43.91
CA GLY A 26 38.17 -22.87 -42.80
C GLY A 26 37.61 -22.71 -41.41
N CYS A 27 37.62 -23.80 -40.64
CA CYS A 27 37.55 -23.83 -39.15
C CYS A 27 38.65 -23.00 -38.50
N THR A 28 38.24 -22.09 -37.61
CA THR A 28 39.02 -21.81 -36.38
C THR A 28 38.06 -21.82 -35.19
N SER A 29 38.24 -22.81 -34.34
CA SER A 29 37.48 -22.95 -33.08
C SER A 29 37.89 -21.88 -32.11
N ALA A 30 37.12 -20.84 -31.97
CA ALA A 30 37.10 -20.01 -30.82
C ALA A 30 35.99 -20.50 -29.87
N ASN A 31 36.35 -21.34 -28.89
CA ASN A 31 35.50 -21.66 -27.77
C ASN A 31 35.32 -20.43 -26.91
N GLY A 32 34.44 -19.54 -27.34
CA GLY A 32 33.75 -18.58 -26.50
C GLY A 32 32.41 -19.22 -26.16
N ALA A 33 32.27 -19.85 -25.01
CA ALA A 33 30.99 -20.22 -24.48
C ALA A 33 30.14 -18.93 -24.44
N PRO A 34 28.94 -18.90 -25.03
CA PRO A 34 28.03 -17.81 -24.75
C PRO A 34 27.75 -17.85 -23.26
N THR A 35 28.19 -16.86 -22.53
CA THR A 35 27.61 -16.58 -21.23
C THR A 35 26.12 -16.29 -21.52
N SER A 36 25.31 -17.32 -21.35
CA SER A 36 23.88 -17.19 -21.31
C SER A 36 23.53 -16.37 -20.07
N GLY A 37 23.63 -15.06 -20.18
CA GLY A 37 22.95 -14.17 -19.28
C GLY A 37 21.47 -14.51 -19.43
N SER A 38 20.94 -15.34 -18.52
CA SER A 38 19.52 -15.60 -18.40
C SER A 38 18.85 -14.23 -18.38
N ALA A 39 18.01 -13.94 -19.39
CA ALA A 39 17.22 -12.71 -19.43
C ALA A 39 16.45 -12.67 -18.10
N LYS A 40 16.68 -11.64 -17.29
CA LYS A 40 16.00 -11.49 -16.01
C LYS A 40 14.51 -11.39 -16.26
N VAL A 41 13.74 -12.16 -15.53
CA VAL A 41 12.27 -12.10 -15.57
C VAL A 41 11.82 -10.75 -15.02
N THR A 42 10.85 -10.12 -15.66
CA THR A 42 10.23 -8.90 -15.13
C THR A 42 9.33 -9.26 -13.95
N LEU A 43 9.60 -8.70 -12.78
CA LEU A 43 8.73 -8.82 -11.61
C LEU A 43 7.53 -7.87 -11.74
N VAL A 44 6.32 -8.39 -11.64
CA VAL A 44 5.09 -7.56 -11.61
C VAL A 44 4.72 -7.28 -10.17
N VAL A 45 4.78 -6.01 -9.78
CA VAL A 45 4.45 -5.54 -8.44
C VAL A 45 3.15 -4.74 -8.47
N TYR A 46 2.17 -5.19 -7.72
CA TYR A 46 0.95 -4.44 -7.40
C TYR A 46 1.18 -3.71 -6.08
N SER A 47 1.15 -2.39 -6.08
CA SER A 47 1.50 -1.60 -4.90
C SER A 47 0.53 -0.45 -4.65
N ALA A 48 0.30 -0.18 -3.36
CA ALA A 48 -0.39 1.00 -2.86
C ALA A 48 0.49 1.82 -1.90
N GLN A 49 1.82 1.71 -2.03
CA GLN A 49 2.77 2.44 -1.17
C GLN A 49 3.17 3.75 -1.82
N GLY A 50 3.09 4.87 -1.10
CA GLY A 50 3.47 6.16 -1.65
C GLY A 50 4.95 6.28 -2.07
N TYR A 51 5.82 5.40 -1.56
CA TYR A 51 7.26 5.37 -1.89
C TYR A 51 7.67 4.22 -2.81
N ASP A 52 6.74 3.51 -3.41
CA ASP A 52 7.01 2.33 -4.23
C ASP A 52 7.83 2.62 -5.49
N SER A 53 7.53 3.69 -6.20
CA SER A 53 8.30 4.13 -7.38
C SER A 53 9.77 4.42 -7.02
N ALA A 54 10.03 5.02 -5.85
CA ALA A 54 11.38 5.24 -5.34
C ALA A 54 12.06 3.90 -5.00
N MET A 55 11.33 2.97 -4.40
CA MET A 55 11.82 1.63 -4.06
C MET A 55 12.14 0.81 -5.30
N VAL A 56 11.24 0.76 -6.27
CA VAL A 56 11.42 0.04 -7.55
C VAL A 56 12.66 0.58 -8.29
N LYS A 57 12.81 1.89 -8.36
CA LYS A 57 13.99 2.53 -8.97
C LYS A 57 15.30 2.15 -8.24
N ALA A 58 15.29 2.15 -6.91
CA ALA A 58 16.45 1.80 -6.10
C ALA A 58 16.79 0.31 -6.23
N PHE A 59 15.79 -0.57 -6.20
CA PHE A 59 15.94 -2.01 -6.43
C PHE A 59 16.52 -2.31 -7.81
N HIS A 60 15.92 -1.74 -8.86
CA HIS A 60 16.42 -1.93 -10.23
C HIS A 60 17.87 -1.47 -10.38
N LYS A 61 18.21 -0.32 -9.80
CA LYS A 61 19.60 0.20 -9.80
C LYS A 61 20.57 -0.77 -9.12
N ALA A 62 20.16 -1.40 -8.02
CA ALA A 62 21.01 -2.30 -7.22
C ALA A 62 21.17 -3.69 -7.86
N THR A 63 20.12 -4.20 -8.51
CA THR A 63 20.05 -5.61 -8.95
C THR A 63 20.03 -5.80 -10.46
N GLY A 64 19.62 -4.75 -11.21
CA GLY A 64 19.34 -4.83 -12.65
C GLY A 64 18.10 -5.66 -12.98
N ILE A 65 17.27 -6.05 -11.99
CA ILE A 65 16.02 -6.77 -12.21
C ILE A 65 14.95 -5.79 -12.68
N PRO A 66 14.29 -6.01 -13.83
CA PRO A 66 13.21 -5.16 -14.28
C PRO A 66 11.95 -5.37 -13.43
N VAL A 67 11.25 -4.28 -13.10
CA VAL A 67 9.99 -4.30 -12.36
C VAL A 67 8.92 -3.58 -13.17
N SER A 68 7.77 -4.22 -13.32
CA SER A 68 6.54 -3.61 -13.80
C SER A 68 5.68 -3.26 -12.60
N LEU A 69 5.53 -1.97 -12.32
CA LEU A 69 4.77 -1.47 -11.18
C LEU A 69 3.34 -1.11 -11.63
N ASP A 70 2.34 -1.70 -10.98
CA ASP A 70 0.96 -1.24 -11.00
C ASP A 70 0.70 -0.49 -9.67
N ASP A 71 0.89 0.83 -9.72
CA ASP A 71 0.67 1.75 -8.61
C ASP A 71 -0.80 2.16 -8.58
N ASN A 72 -1.52 1.67 -7.58
CA ASN A 72 -2.95 1.91 -7.42
C ASN A 72 -3.37 1.82 -5.94
N SER A 73 -4.59 2.23 -5.62
CA SER A 73 -5.15 2.04 -4.28
C SER A 73 -5.41 0.56 -3.97
N THR A 74 -5.33 0.17 -2.70
CA THR A 74 -5.46 -1.23 -2.25
C THR A 74 -6.75 -1.89 -2.72
N GLY A 75 -7.89 -1.23 -2.63
CA GLY A 75 -9.19 -1.80 -3.03
C GLY A 75 -9.23 -2.20 -4.52
N PRO A 76 -8.88 -1.31 -5.46
CA PRO A 76 -8.73 -1.66 -6.88
C PRO A 76 -7.76 -2.81 -7.13
N LEU A 77 -6.58 -2.84 -6.45
CA LEU A 77 -5.61 -3.94 -6.61
C LEU A 77 -6.20 -5.29 -6.15
N LEU A 78 -6.85 -5.34 -5.00
CA LEU A 78 -7.51 -6.56 -4.52
C LEU A 78 -8.63 -7.02 -5.46
N THR A 79 -9.37 -6.08 -6.05
CA THR A 79 -10.39 -6.36 -7.06
C THR A 79 -9.77 -6.97 -8.34
N GLN A 80 -8.62 -6.47 -8.79
CA GLN A 80 -7.88 -7.02 -9.92
C GLN A 80 -7.37 -8.44 -9.63
N ILE A 81 -6.84 -8.67 -8.43
CA ILE A 81 -6.38 -9.99 -7.98
C ILE A 81 -7.53 -10.99 -8.00
N GLU A 82 -8.69 -10.63 -7.43
CA GLU A 82 -9.86 -11.51 -7.40
C GLU A 82 -10.39 -11.78 -8.82
N ALA A 83 -10.49 -10.78 -9.66
CA ALA A 83 -10.96 -10.94 -11.05
C ALA A 83 -10.02 -11.83 -11.89
N SER A 84 -8.73 -11.83 -11.60
CA SER A 84 -7.69 -12.60 -12.31
C SER A 84 -7.23 -13.85 -11.56
N ARG A 85 -7.89 -14.29 -10.49
CA ARG A 85 -7.44 -15.39 -9.60
C ARG A 85 -7.10 -16.70 -10.30
N ASN A 86 -7.72 -16.98 -11.45
CA ASN A 86 -7.46 -18.20 -12.24
C ASN A 86 -6.33 -18.01 -13.26
N ASN A 87 -5.94 -16.78 -13.56
CA ASN A 87 -4.83 -16.43 -14.43
C ASN A 87 -4.20 -15.13 -13.92
N PRO A 88 -3.49 -15.19 -12.79
CA PRO A 88 -2.97 -14.01 -12.12
C PRO A 88 -2.00 -13.23 -13.01
N LYS A 89 -2.02 -11.91 -12.84
CA LYS A 89 -1.22 -10.94 -13.60
C LYS A 89 -0.22 -10.19 -12.71
N TRP A 90 -0.04 -10.65 -11.48
CA TRP A 90 0.84 -10.08 -10.49
C TRP A 90 1.83 -11.15 -9.98
N GLY A 91 2.97 -10.73 -9.50
CA GLY A 91 3.95 -11.60 -8.86
C GLY A 91 4.11 -11.25 -7.38
N LEU A 92 3.90 -9.98 -7.03
CA LEU A 92 4.07 -9.46 -5.69
C LEU A 92 3.00 -8.40 -5.39
N LEU A 93 2.34 -8.51 -4.24
CA LEU A 93 1.44 -7.49 -3.71
C LEU A 93 2.14 -6.74 -2.57
N TRP A 94 2.05 -5.41 -2.58
CA TRP A 94 2.61 -4.56 -1.54
C TRP A 94 1.59 -3.50 -1.09
N VAL A 95 0.95 -3.74 0.03
CA VAL A 95 -0.09 -2.86 0.56
C VAL A 95 -0.03 -2.77 2.09
N ASP A 96 -0.76 -1.83 2.65
CA ASP A 96 -0.97 -1.69 4.08
C ASP A 96 -2.17 -2.50 4.56
N GLY A 97 -2.01 -3.12 5.73
CA GLY A 97 -3.04 -3.91 6.38
C GLY A 97 -2.87 -5.41 6.20
N ALA A 98 -2.43 -6.07 7.25
CA ALA A 98 -2.30 -7.54 7.29
C ALA A 98 -3.61 -8.29 7.04
N THR A 99 -4.77 -7.63 7.17
CA THR A 99 -6.09 -8.22 6.90
C THR A 99 -6.28 -8.60 5.44
N ALA A 100 -5.78 -7.79 4.50
CA ALA A 100 -5.79 -8.09 3.07
C ALA A 100 -5.02 -9.40 2.77
N PHE A 101 -3.82 -9.53 3.34
CA PHE A 101 -2.99 -10.73 3.17
C PHE A 101 -3.62 -11.96 3.83
N ALA A 102 -4.19 -11.83 5.03
CA ALA A 102 -4.90 -12.94 5.68
C ALA A 102 -6.09 -13.43 4.84
N GLY A 103 -6.81 -12.54 4.18
CA GLY A 103 -7.89 -12.88 3.25
C GLY A 103 -7.39 -13.64 2.02
N LEU A 104 -6.28 -13.18 1.42
CA LEU A 104 -5.65 -13.86 0.27
C LEU A 104 -5.02 -15.20 0.66
N ASP A 105 -4.39 -15.28 1.83
CA ASP A 105 -3.82 -16.53 2.34
C ASP A 105 -4.88 -17.60 2.58
N GLN A 106 -6.01 -17.28 3.17
CA GLN A 106 -7.13 -18.21 3.37
C GLN A 106 -7.71 -18.73 2.04
N GLN A 107 -7.54 -17.96 0.95
CA GLN A 107 -7.92 -18.37 -0.40
C GLN A 107 -6.83 -19.19 -1.10
N GLY A 108 -5.66 -19.40 -0.47
CA GLY A 108 -4.52 -20.11 -1.04
C GLY A 108 -3.82 -19.34 -2.17
N LEU A 109 -3.91 -18.01 -2.18
CA LEU A 109 -3.33 -17.16 -3.22
C LEU A 109 -1.89 -16.72 -2.91
N LEU A 110 -1.41 -16.90 -1.69
CA LEU A 110 -0.08 -16.50 -1.27
C LEU A 110 0.90 -17.66 -1.15
N GLN A 111 2.14 -17.44 -1.59
CA GLN A 111 3.25 -18.33 -1.32
C GLN A 111 3.55 -18.36 0.19
N LYS A 112 3.71 -19.56 0.75
CA LYS A 112 4.04 -19.76 2.16
C LYS A 112 5.50 -20.13 2.36
N GLY A 113 5.98 -19.92 3.60
CA GLY A 113 7.29 -20.44 4.03
C GLY A 113 8.49 -19.61 3.60
N PHE A 114 8.32 -18.48 2.92
CA PHE A 114 9.44 -17.58 2.65
C PHE A 114 9.83 -16.82 3.90
N GLU A 115 11.07 -16.92 4.31
CA GLU A 115 11.61 -16.24 5.49
C GLU A 115 12.90 -15.50 5.13
N PRO A 116 12.85 -14.16 5.01
CA PRO A 116 14.02 -13.36 4.72
C PRO A 116 15.02 -13.42 5.90
N LYS A 117 16.31 -13.44 5.58
CA LYS A 117 17.39 -13.55 6.59
C LYS A 117 17.66 -12.20 7.26
N VAL A 118 16.76 -11.78 8.14
CA VAL A 118 16.84 -10.50 8.86
C VAL A 118 16.61 -10.68 10.35
N SER A 119 17.07 -9.73 11.16
CA SER A 119 16.78 -9.68 12.60
C SER A 119 15.57 -8.77 12.83
N TRP A 120 14.45 -9.36 13.20
CA TRP A 120 13.22 -8.64 13.50
C TRP A 120 13.30 -7.95 14.87
N ASN A 121 12.77 -6.74 14.96
CA ASN A 121 12.44 -6.12 16.24
C ASN A 121 11.06 -6.60 16.74
N THR A 122 10.58 -6.08 17.86
CA THR A 122 9.28 -6.46 18.43
C THR A 122 8.11 -6.22 17.47
N LEU A 123 8.10 -5.08 16.76
CA LEU A 123 7.03 -4.79 15.77
C LEU A 123 7.04 -5.78 14.61
N GLY A 124 8.23 -6.09 14.09
CA GLY A 124 8.40 -7.08 13.03
C GLY A 124 7.93 -8.46 13.45
N THR A 125 8.38 -8.94 14.61
CA THR A 125 7.99 -10.24 15.14
C THR A 125 6.48 -10.36 15.36
N GLN A 126 5.84 -9.31 15.88
CA GLN A 126 4.39 -9.29 16.11
C GLN A 126 3.55 -9.20 14.82
N SER A 127 4.17 -8.77 13.72
CA SER A 127 3.51 -8.60 12.43
C SER A 127 3.64 -9.80 11.49
N LEU A 128 4.49 -10.78 11.84
CA LEU A 128 4.71 -11.98 11.03
C LEU A 128 3.54 -12.96 11.14
N PRO A 129 3.02 -13.51 10.02
CA PRO A 129 2.10 -14.63 10.04
C PRO A 129 2.84 -15.93 10.42
N ALA A 130 2.12 -16.85 11.06
CA ALA A 130 2.70 -18.11 11.52
C ALA A 130 3.23 -18.99 10.37
N ASP A 131 2.57 -18.93 9.21
CA ASP A 131 2.87 -19.73 8.02
C ASP A 131 3.77 -19.02 7.01
N LYS A 132 4.25 -17.81 7.32
CA LYS A 132 5.12 -17.01 6.46
C LYS A 132 4.51 -16.73 5.07
N SER A 133 3.20 -16.51 5.03
CA SER A 133 2.46 -16.20 3.80
C SER A 133 2.64 -14.74 3.33
N TYR A 134 3.08 -13.85 4.21
CA TYR A 134 3.47 -12.48 3.89
C TYR A 134 4.57 -11.98 4.81
N THR A 135 5.26 -10.92 4.38
CA THR A 135 6.44 -10.36 5.07
C THR A 135 6.18 -8.90 5.43
N PRO A 136 6.20 -8.50 6.71
CA PRO A 136 6.06 -7.11 7.11
C PRO A 136 7.28 -6.29 6.67
N THR A 137 7.07 -5.04 6.24
CA THR A 137 8.13 -4.15 5.75
C THR A 137 8.32 -2.91 6.61
N GLY A 138 7.27 -2.49 7.29
CA GLY A 138 7.23 -1.35 8.19
C GLY A 138 5.91 -1.33 8.93
N VAL A 139 5.77 -0.42 9.87
CA VAL A 139 4.52 -0.22 10.64
C VAL A 139 4.16 1.26 10.66
N THR A 140 2.89 1.55 10.54
CA THR A 140 2.32 2.87 10.80
C THR A 140 1.13 2.75 11.78
N LEU A 141 0.43 3.84 12.04
CA LEU A 141 -0.72 3.87 12.95
C LEU A 141 -1.98 4.34 12.22
N VAL A 142 -3.12 3.78 12.57
CA VAL A 142 -4.44 4.24 12.11
C VAL A 142 -5.45 4.34 13.27
N ALA A 143 -6.23 5.42 13.33
CA ALA A 143 -6.11 6.62 12.50
C ALA A 143 -5.44 7.75 13.29
N ALA A 144 -4.59 8.51 12.61
CA ALA A 144 -4.18 9.81 13.11
C ALA A 144 -5.29 10.83 12.85
N LEU A 145 -5.52 11.73 13.82
CA LEU A 145 -6.39 12.87 13.66
C LEU A 145 -5.55 14.09 13.28
N VAL A 146 -5.70 14.57 12.06
CA VAL A 146 -5.05 15.81 11.59
C VAL A 146 -6.03 16.96 11.70
N TYR A 147 -5.56 18.10 12.18
CA TYR A 147 -6.38 19.30 12.36
C TYR A 147 -5.56 20.57 12.16
N ASN A 148 -6.23 21.67 11.82
CA ASN A 148 -5.60 22.97 11.72
C ASN A 148 -5.61 23.64 13.10
N LYS A 149 -4.44 23.73 13.75
CA LYS A 149 -4.27 24.29 15.11
C LYS A 149 -4.63 25.77 15.25
N THR A 150 -4.71 26.50 14.11
CA THR A 150 -5.17 27.90 14.15
C THR A 150 -6.69 28.03 14.11
N LYS A 151 -7.40 26.97 13.71
CA LYS A 151 -8.88 26.93 13.63
C LYS A 151 -9.51 26.08 14.75
N VAL A 152 -8.74 25.13 15.30
CA VAL A 152 -9.18 24.17 16.32
C VAL A 152 -8.26 24.30 17.53
N ALA A 153 -8.66 25.09 18.49
CA ALA A 153 -7.88 25.33 19.72
C ALA A 153 -7.88 24.10 20.67
N SER A 154 -8.99 23.35 20.69
CA SER A 154 -9.18 22.18 21.55
C SER A 154 -9.67 20.99 20.72
N PRO A 155 -8.77 20.23 20.08
CA PRO A 155 -9.14 19.05 19.32
C PRO A 155 -9.67 17.93 20.22
N PRO A 156 -10.50 17.00 19.69
CA PRO A 156 -10.99 15.85 20.45
C PRO A 156 -9.85 15.07 21.09
N THR A 157 -10.10 14.46 22.25
CA THR A 157 -9.14 13.62 22.98
C THR A 157 -9.59 12.16 23.05
N THR A 158 -10.84 11.88 22.70
CA THR A 158 -11.42 10.53 22.66
C THR A 158 -12.22 10.32 21.38
N TRP A 159 -12.40 9.07 20.99
CA TRP A 159 -13.24 8.69 19.84
C TRP A 159 -14.69 9.13 20.04
N GLN A 160 -15.19 9.10 21.26
CA GLN A 160 -16.59 9.48 21.57
C GLN A 160 -16.83 10.98 21.37
N GLN A 161 -15.82 11.82 21.60
CA GLN A 161 -15.95 13.27 21.39
C GLN A 161 -16.20 13.66 19.93
N LEU A 162 -15.81 12.82 18.96
CA LEU A 162 -16.13 13.03 17.54
C LEU A 162 -17.65 12.98 17.25
N LEU A 163 -18.44 12.37 18.14
CA LEU A 163 -19.90 12.32 18.05
C LEU A 163 -20.59 13.59 18.54
N SER A 164 -19.84 14.52 19.16
CA SER A 164 -20.37 15.78 19.65
C SER A 164 -20.87 16.66 18.51
N SER A 165 -21.96 17.38 18.74
CA SER A 165 -22.51 18.36 17.79
C SER A 165 -21.53 19.50 17.44
N GLN A 166 -20.52 19.75 18.30
CA GLN A 166 -19.42 20.67 18.03
C GLN A 166 -18.67 20.32 16.71
N TRP A 167 -18.62 19.04 16.33
CA TRP A 167 -17.93 18.54 15.15
C TRP A 167 -18.88 18.14 14.01
N LYS A 168 -20.11 18.62 14.06
CA LYS A 168 -21.12 18.31 13.04
C LYS A 168 -20.68 18.83 11.67
N GLY A 169 -20.50 17.89 10.70
CA GLY A 169 -20.04 18.20 9.35
C GLY A 169 -18.55 18.53 9.22
N ASP A 170 -17.77 18.40 10.31
CA ASP A 170 -16.38 18.83 10.35
C ASP A 170 -15.37 17.66 10.34
N VAL A 171 -15.84 16.41 10.25
CA VAL A 171 -14.98 15.21 10.29
C VAL A 171 -14.93 14.57 8.91
N GLY A 172 -13.72 14.44 8.36
CA GLY A 172 -13.43 13.68 7.14
C GLY A 172 -12.69 12.38 7.44
N MET A 173 -12.94 11.35 6.65
CA MET A 173 -12.16 10.10 6.64
C MET A 173 -12.15 9.46 5.25
N ASN A 174 -11.27 8.46 5.09
CA ASN A 174 -11.18 7.73 3.83
C ASN A 174 -12.29 6.66 3.69
N ASP A 175 -12.54 6.28 2.44
CA ASP A 175 -13.40 5.15 2.07
C ASP A 175 -12.64 3.83 2.26
N PRO A 176 -13.17 2.86 3.05
CA PRO A 176 -12.50 1.57 3.24
C PRO A 176 -12.47 0.70 1.98
N SER A 177 -13.35 0.94 1.01
CA SER A 177 -13.34 0.20 -0.26
C SER A 177 -12.23 0.67 -1.21
N GLN A 178 -11.63 1.83 -0.96
CA GLN A 178 -10.57 2.42 -1.78
C GLN A 178 -9.23 2.42 -1.05
N SER A 179 -9.21 2.92 0.18
CA SER A 179 -8.00 3.11 0.98
C SER A 179 -7.75 1.92 1.90
N GLY A 180 -6.68 1.18 1.65
CA GLY A 180 -6.29 -0.01 2.43
C GLY A 180 -6.16 0.21 3.94
N PRO A 181 -5.56 1.30 4.42
CA PRO A 181 -5.48 1.61 5.85
C PRO A 181 -6.82 1.77 6.55
N THR A 182 -7.89 2.07 5.80
CA THR A 182 -9.19 2.43 6.40
C THR A 182 -9.93 1.22 6.95
N PHE A 183 -9.90 0.08 6.27
CA PHE A 183 -10.53 -1.13 6.84
C PHE A 183 -9.90 -1.57 8.17
N PRO A 184 -8.56 -1.72 8.30
CA PRO A 184 -7.91 -1.98 9.60
C PRO A 184 -8.26 -0.97 10.69
N PHE A 185 -8.46 0.30 10.35
CA PHE A 185 -8.96 1.29 11.30
C PHE A 185 -10.39 0.98 11.75
N ILE A 186 -11.30 0.69 10.82
CA ILE A 186 -12.69 0.34 11.14
C ILE A 186 -12.74 -0.93 11.99
N ALA A 187 -11.99 -1.96 11.61
CA ALA A 187 -11.87 -3.20 12.38
C ALA A 187 -11.30 -2.96 13.79
N GLY A 188 -10.28 -2.11 13.92
CA GLY A 188 -9.73 -1.67 15.20
C GLY A 188 -10.76 -0.94 16.07
N MET A 189 -11.57 -0.06 15.48
CA MET A 189 -12.66 0.60 16.19
C MET A 189 -13.75 -0.39 16.63
N MET A 190 -14.13 -1.33 15.77
CA MET A 190 -15.08 -2.39 16.11
C MET A 190 -14.54 -3.27 17.24
N ASN A 191 -13.24 -3.63 17.19
CA ASN A 191 -12.58 -4.39 18.25
C ASN A 191 -12.60 -3.63 19.59
N TYR A 192 -12.24 -2.35 19.57
CA TYR A 192 -12.23 -1.48 20.76
C TYR A 192 -13.62 -1.28 21.36
N LEU A 193 -14.65 -1.15 20.53
CA LEU A 193 -16.02 -0.89 20.96
C LEU A 193 -16.78 -2.17 21.39
N GLY A 194 -16.18 -3.35 21.23
CA GLY A 194 -16.76 -4.63 21.68
C GLY A 194 -17.43 -5.44 20.58
N GLY A 195 -17.25 -5.11 19.30
CA GLY A 195 -17.69 -5.91 18.18
C GLY A 195 -18.25 -5.13 16.99
N VAL A 196 -18.67 -5.88 15.96
CA VAL A 196 -19.15 -5.31 14.69
C VAL A 196 -20.36 -4.41 14.93
N SER A 197 -21.39 -4.88 15.64
CA SER A 197 -22.62 -4.11 15.86
C SER A 197 -22.39 -2.80 16.61
N GLN A 198 -21.49 -2.78 17.60
CA GLN A 198 -21.12 -1.57 18.34
C GLN A 198 -20.35 -0.57 17.45
N GLY A 199 -19.47 -1.09 16.58
CA GLY A 199 -18.78 -0.27 15.58
C GLY A 199 -19.74 0.30 14.54
N GLU A 200 -20.65 -0.48 14.01
CA GLU A 200 -21.71 -0.03 13.09
C GLU A 200 -22.57 1.08 13.72
N ALA A 201 -22.97 0.90 14.97
CA ALA A 201 -23.71 1.94 15.71
C ALA A 201 -22.88 3.23 15.90
N TYR A 202 -21.57 3.13 16.13
CA TYR A 202 -20.68 4.27 16.22
C TYR A 202 -20.56 5.02 14.88
N TYR A 203 -20.32 4.31 13.77
CA TYR A 203 -20.22 4.93 12.45
C TYR A 203 -21.56 5.51 11.96
N SER A 204 -22.69 4.88 12.28
CA SER A 204 -24.03 5.43 12.02
C SER A 204 -24.24 6.76 12.74
N LYS A 205 -23.79 6.88 13.99
CA LYS A 205 -23.82 8.17 14.74
C LYS A 205 -22.88 9.21 14.11
N LEU A 206 -21.70 8.82 13.64
CA LEU A 206 -20.81 9.73 12.90
C LEU A 206 -21.44 10.21 11.59
N LYS A 207 -22.11 9.32 10.83
CA LYS A 207 -22.86 9.68 9.63
C LYS A 207 -23.97 10.68 9.95
N ALA A 208 -24.74 10.43 11.00
CA ALA A 208 -25.79 11.36 11.47
C ALA A 208 -25.19 12.70 11.93
N ASN A 209 -23.94 12.71 12.41
CA ASN A 209 -23.19 13.91 12.74
C ASN A 209 -22.47 14.55 11.53
N GLY A 210 -22.78 14.11 10.30
CA GLY A 210 -22.27 14.70 9.07
C GLY A 210 -20.84 14.29 8.71
N LEU A 211 -20.43 13.04 9.01
CA LEU A 211 -19.16 12.49 8.54
C LEU A 211 -19.06 12.59 7.02
N ILE A 212 -17.92 13.07 6.52
CA ILE A 212 -17.63 13.20 5.09
C ILE A 212 -16.61 12.15 4.69
N ILE A 213 -16.92 11.38 3.64
CA ILE A 213 -16.07 10.32 3.13
C ILE A 213 -15.35 10.80 1.87
N HIS A 214 -14.04 10.55 1.81
CA HIS A 214 -13.16 10.83 0.68
C HIS A 214 -12.48 9.54 0.22
N PRO A 215 -12.02 9.43 -1.04
CA PRO A 215 -11.44 8.19 -1.54
C PRO A 215 -10.20 7.72 -0.76
N THR A 216 -9.23 8.61 -0.53
CA THR A 216 -7.90 8.27 0.04
C THR A 216 -7.34 9.40 0.91
N ASN A 217 -6.13 9.22 1.46
CA ASN A 217 -5.43 10.20 2.31
C ASN A 217 -5.33 11.59 1.67
N GLY A 218 -4.91 11.67 0.40
CA GLY A 218 -4.73 12.94 -0.31
C GLY A 218 -6.00 13.80 -0.34
N PRO A 219 -7.13 13.31 -0.90
CA PRO A 219 -8.41 14.03 -0.90
C PRO A 219 -8.92 14.38 0.51
N THR A 220 -8.72 13.50 1.52
CA THR A 220 -9.12 13.78 2.91
C THR A 220 -8.30 14.95 3.49
N LEU A 221 -6.99 14.98 3.27
CA LEU A 221 -6.12 16.09 3.70
C LEU A 221 -6.39 17.37 2.91
N GLN A 222 -6.73 17.25 1.62
CA GLN A 222 -7.15 18.40 0.81
C GLN A 222 -8.43 19.04 1.35
N ALA A 223 -9.41 18.23 1.77
CA ALA A 223 -10.64 18.73 2.40
C ALA A 223 -10.34 19.49 3.71
N LEU A 224 -9.35 19.03 4.49
CA LEU A 224 -8.88 19.74 5.68
C LEU A 224 -8.20 21.07 5.32
N THR A 225 -7.28 21.09 4.37
CA THR A 225 -6.52 22.31 4.00
C THR A 225 -7.42 23.35 3.34
N SER A 226 -8.39 22.93 2.54
CA SER A 226 -9.40 23.83 1.95
C SER A 226 -10.42 24.35 2.97
N GLY A 227 -10.52 23.73 4.15
CA GLY A 227 -11.46 24.08 5.21
C GLY A 227 -12.87 23.48 5.02
N GLN A 228 -13.01 22.49 4.15
CA GLN A 228 -14.24 21.71 4.00
C GLN A 228 -14.54 20.90 5.27
N VAL A 229 -13.48 20.39 5.92
CA VAL A 229 -13.55 19.76 7.24
C VAL A 229 -12.55 20.41 8.18
N LYS A 230 -12.74 20.26 9.51
CA LYS A 230 -11.79 20.72 10.53
C LYS A 230 -10.89 19.61 11.05
N LEU A 231 -11.32 18.37 10.91
CA LEU A 231 -10.68 17.16 11.41
C LEU A 231 -10.60 16.13 10.27
N ALA A 232 -9.41 15.66 9.96
CA ALA A 232 -9.17 14.59 8.98
C ALA A 232 -8.63 13.36 9.69
N ARG A 233 -9.23 12.19 9.45
CA ARG A 233 -8.74 10.91 9.96
C ARG A 233 -8.07 10.16 8.84
N VAL A 234 -6.76 10.02 8.93
CA VAL A 234 -5.90 9.41 7.93
C VAL A 234 -4.88 8.48 8.56
N GLN A 235 -4.12 7.78 7.75
CA GLN A 235 -2.93 7.04 8.17
C GLN A 235 -1.89 8.01 8.77
N SER A 236 -1.15 7.56 9.79
CA SER A 236 -0.23 8.47 10.51
C SER A 236 0.93 8.96 9.65
N SER A 237 1.44 8.16 8.72
CA SER A 237 2.49 8.57 7.78
C SER A 237 2.06 9.78 6.94
N ALA A 238 0.89 9.69 6.31
CA ALA A 238 0.32 10.80 5.54
C ALA A 238 -0.01 12.02 6.44
N GLY A 239 -0.55 11.76 7.64
CA GLY A 239 -0.85 12.81 8.61
C GLY A 239 0.40 13.57 9.04
N ILE A 240 1.47 12.87 9.41
CA ILE A 240 2.74 13.47 9.81
C ILE A 240 3.38 14.18 8.62
N GLY A 241 3.45 13.54 7.44
CA GLY A 241 3.99 14.14 6.23
C GLY A 241 3.31 15.46 5.85
N SER A 242 2.02 15.62 6.16
CA SER A 242 1.30 16.89 5.93
C SER A 242 1.73 18.05 6.83
N THR A 243 2.49 17.80 7.91
CA THR A 243 2.84 18.80 8.93
C THR A 243 4.27 19.34 8.81
N PHE A 244 5.15 18.72 8.04
CA PHE A 244 6.54 19.15 7.89
C PHE A 244 7.08 18.92 6.46
N GLY A 245 8.18 19.59 6.14
CA GLY A 245 8.86 19.50 4.85
C GLY A 245 8.23 20.33 3.73
N PRO A 246 8.80 20.30 2.53
CA PRO A 246 8.29 21.03 1.37
C PRO A 246 6.88 20.56 0.99
N GLY A 247 5.95 21.50 0.81
CA GLY A 247 4.53 21.20 0.50
C GLY A 247 3.64 20.95 1.70
N SER A 248 4.20 20.87 2.93
CA SER A 248 3.40 20.75 4.16
C SER A 248 2.75 22.08 4.57
N ASP A 249 1.70 22.00 5.37
CA ASP A 249 1.12 23.17 6.05
C ASP A 249 1.52 23.16 7.54
N PRO A 250 2.41 24.06 8.00
CA PRO A 250 2.85 24.13 9.39
C PRO A 250 1.73 24.50 10.36
N LYS A 251 0.54 24.90 9.88
CA LYS A 251 -0.65 25.10 10.70
C LYS A 251 -1.32 23.79 11.08
N LEU A 252 -1.01 22.70 10.39
CA LEU A 252 -1.54 21.39 10.72
C LEU A 252 -0.84 20.80 11.94
N ALA A 253 -1.54 19.94 12.65
CA ALA A 253 -1.02 19.14 13.75
C ALA A 253 -1.68 17.76 13.74
N VAL A 254 -0.95 16.77 14.24
CA VAL A 254 -1.42 15.39 14.40
C VAL A 254 -1.71 15.11 15.85
N LYS A 255 -2.81 14.42 16.12
CA LYS A 255 -3.18 13.89 17.43
C LYS A 255 -3.63 12.45 17.30
N TYR A 256 -3.33 11.66 18.31
CA TYR A 256 -3.77 10.27 18.42
C TYR A 256 -4.88 10.16 19.46
N LEU A 257 -6.02 9.58 19.03
CA LEU A 257 -7.12 9.24 19.92
C LEU A 257 -6.96 7.77 20.34
N ASN A 258 -6.91 7.52 21.64
CA ASN A 258 -6.60 6.21 22.17
C ASN A 258 -7.80 5.24 22.23
N PRO A 259 -7.61 3.96 21.90
CA PRO A 259 -6.41 3.40 21.30
C PRO A 259 -6.33 3.70 19.79
N VAL A 260 -5.10 3.72 19.24
CA VAL A 260 -4.86 3.67 17.79
C VAL A 260 -4.47 2.25 17.37
N THR A 261 -4.82 1.87 16.16
CA THR A 261 -4.51 0.53 15.65
C THR A 261 -3.15 0.53 14.97
N ILE A 262 -2.30 -0.43 15.30
CA ILE A 262 -1.06 -0.72 14.60
C ILE A 262 -1.40 -1.27 13.21
N LEU A 263 -0.79 -0.68 12.18
CA LEU A 263 -0.99 -1.02 10.80
C LEU A 263 0.33 -1.47 10.17
N PRO A 264 0.56 -2.78 9.99
CA PRO A 264 1.69 -3.28 9.22
C PRO A 264 1.52 -3.00 7.73
N SER A 265 2.58 -2.53 7.07
CA SER A 265 2.78 -2.68 5.63
C SER A 265 3.40 -4.05 5.38
N ALA A 266 3.00 -4.74 4.33
CA ALA A 266 3.51 -6.07 4.03
C ALA A 266 3.62 -6.35 2.53
N LEU A 267 4.41 -7.37 2.22
CA LEU A 267 4.63 -7.95 0.89
C LEU A 267 4.15 -9.40 0.88
N GLY A 268 3.37 -9.78 -0.12
CA GLY A 268 2.91 -11.16 -0.34
C GLY A 268 3.19 -11.60 -1.77
N ILE A 269 3.75 -12.79 -1.95
CA ILE A 269 4.11 -13.35 -3.25
C ILE A 269 2.93 -14.20 -3.75
N ASP A 270 2.56 -14.06 -5.01
CA ASP A 270 1.56 -14.92 -5.65
C ASP A 270 2.03 -16.37 -5.68
N ALA A 271 1.25 -17.28 -5.09
CA ALA A 271 1.54 -18.70 -5.09
C ALA A 271 1.56 -19.34 -6.49
N LYS A 272 0.88 -18.72 -7.47
CA LYS A 272 0.75 -19.21 -8.84
C LYS A 272 1.70 -18.54 -9.81
N ALA A 273 2.44 -17.50 -9.40
CA ALA A 273 3.44 -16.88 -10.24
C ALA A 273 4.52 -17.89 -10.66
N PRO A 274 5.12 -17.77 -11.87
CA PRO A 274 6.22 -18.62 -12.30
C PRO A 274 7.35 -18.64 -11.28
N LEU A 275 8.03 -19.78 -11.12
CA LEU A 275 9.13 -19.93 -10.15
C LEU A 275 10.18 -18.81 -10.27
N ALA A 276 10.56 -18.48 -11.49
CA ALA A 276 11.55 -17.42 -11.72
C ALA A 276 11.07 -16.05 -11.24
N GLU A 277 9.79 -15.71 -11.43
CA GLU A 277 9.20 -14.45 -10.94
C GLU A 277 9.10 -14.45 -9.41
N ARG A 278 8.72 -15.58 -8.79
CA ARG A 278 8.70 -15.70 -7.33
C ARG A 278 10.11 -15.51 -6.72
N GLN A 279 11.15 -16.02 -7.37
CA GLN A 279 12.54 -15.79 -6.95
C GLN A 279 12.95 -14.32 -7.06
N GLU A 280 12.46 -13.58 -8.07
CA GLU A 280 12.71 -12.14 -8.15
C GLU A 280 11.89 -11.37 -7.10
N ALA A 281 10.69 -11.84 -6.76
CA ALA A 281 9.88 -11.30 -5.67
C ALA A 281 10.57 -11.48 -4.30
N GLU A 282 11.16 -12.65 -4.03
CA GLU A 282 11.94 -12.90 -2.82
C GLU A 282 13.13 -11.93 -2.70
N LYS A 283 13.86 -11.69 -3.80
CA LYS A 283 14.95 -10.69 -3.84
C LYS A 283 14.44 -9.26 -3.62
N PHE A 284 13.26 -8.93 -4.13
CA PHE A 284 12.64 -7.63 -3.88
C PHE A 284 12.33 -7.45 -2.39
N ILE A 285 11.77 -8.47 -1.73
CA ILE A 285 11.49 -8.47 -0.29
C ILE A 285 12.81 -8.31 0.50
N GLU A 286 13.85 -9.06 0.17
CA GLU A 286 15.18 -8.95 0.81
C GLU A 286 15.75 -7.54 0.62
N TYR A 287 15.58 -6.92 -0.55
CA TYR A 287 16.03 -5.55 -0.78
C TYR A 287 15.24 -4.53 0.05
N VAL A 288 13.91 -4.62 0.11
CA VAL A 288 13.07 -3.75 0.95
C VAL A 288 13.49 -3.82 2.41
N LEU A 289 13.88 -5.01 2.89
CA LEU A 289 14.35 -5.25 4.25
C LEU A 289 15.86 -4.99 4.44
N SER A 290 16.59 -4.60 3.40
CA SER A 290 17.98 -4.17 3.53
C SER A 290 18.06 -2.76 4.16
N PRO A 291 19.24 -2.35 4.68
CA PRO A 291 19.43 -0.98 5.16
C PRO A 291 19.10 0.09 4.11
N ALA A 292 19.39 -0.18 2.83
CA ALA A 292 19.06 0.72 1.72
C ALA A 292 17.54 0.80 1.50
N GLY A 293 16.84 -0.33 1.49
CA GLY A 293 15.38 -0.39 1.37
C GLY A 293 14.68 0.27 2.55
N GLN A 294 15.10 0.00 3.79
CA GLN A 294 14.54 0.63 4.99
C GLN A 294 14.72 2.16 4.97
N LYS A 295 15.82 2.66 4.42
CA LYS A 295 16.00 4.11 4.20
C LYS A 295 14.98 4.65 3.20
N VAL A 296 14.74 3.95 2.09
CA VAL A 296 13.71 4.36 1.10
C VAL A 296 12.33 4.33 1.74
N MET A 297 11.99 3.31 2.53
CA MET A 297 10.73 3.26 3.28
C MET A 297 10.51 4.50 4.15
N GLN A 298 11.57 5.02 4.76
CA GLN A 298 11.47 6.18 5.65
C GLN A 298 11.49 7.52 4.91
N THR A 299 12.11 7.61 3.73
CA THR A 299 12.42 8.89 3.08
C THR A 299 12.04 8.97 1.60
N GLY A 300 11.50 7.90 1.03
CA GLY A 300 11.18 7.82 -0.41
C GLY A 300 10.02 8.70 -0.84
N ASP A 301 9.08 8.94 0.06
CA ASP A 301 8.00 9.92 -0.09
C ASP A 301 7.74 10.61 1.26
N PRO A 302 8.63 11.51 1.71
CA PRO A 302 8.54 12.10 3.05
C PRO A 302 7.35 13.05 3.23
N TYR A 303 6.66 13.42 2.16
CA TYR A 303 5.50 14.32 2.19
C TYR A 303 4.18 13.60 1.94
N GLY A 304 4.25 12.31 1.65
CA GLY A 304 3.13 11.43 1.38
C GLY A 304 3.05 10.29 2.38
N ASP A 305 3.29 9.08 1.92
CA ASP A 305 3.05 7.84 2.65
C ASP A 305 4.34 7.02 2.94
N SER A 306 5.53 7.65 3.07
CA SER A 306 6.66 7.02 3.75
C SER A 306 6.57 7.28 5.27
N LEU A 307 7.59 7.37 6.05
CA LEU A 307 7.51 7.64 7.50
C LEU A 307 6.94 6.48 8.32
N TYR A 308 7.37 5.26 7.98
CA TYR A 308 7.02 4.06 8.74
C TYR A 308 8.00 3.82 9.88
N TYR A 309 7.51 3.24 10.98
CA TYR A 309 8.36 2.64 11.99
C TYR A 309 9.03 1.40 11.42
N PRO A 310 10.37 1.27 11.57
CA PRO A 310 11.09 0.10 11.09
C PRO A 310 10.67 -1.18 11.84
N VAL A 311 10.75 -2.31 11.14
CA VAL A 311 10.47 -3.64 11.69
C VAL A 311 11.72 -4.45 11.99
N LEU A 312 12.91 -3.87 11.77
CA LEU A 312 14.21 -4.54 11.91
C LEU A 312 14.98 -4.02 13.13
N GLN A 313 15.77 -4.89 13.74
CA GLN A 313 16.74 -4.49 14.76
C GLN A 313 17.81 -3.57 14.14
N GLY A 314 18.28 -2.60 14.91
CA GLY A 314 19.33 -1.68 14.50
C GLY A 314 18.88 -0.56 13.54
N VAL A 315 17.64 -0.55 13.09
CA VAL A 315 17.06 0.57 12.32
C VAL A 315 16.22 1.44 13.25
N SER A 316 16.59 2.72 13.37
CA SER A 316 15.84 3.67 14.20
C SER A 316 14.71 4.32 13.41
N PRO A 317 13.56 4.61 14.04
CA PRO A 317 12.53 5.43 13.43
C PRO A 317 13.04 6.87 13.23
N LEU A 318 12.43 7.58 12.28
CA LEU A 318 12.70 8.99 12.07
C LEU A 318 12.24 9.82 13.30
N PRO A 319 12.90 10.95 13.59
CA PRO A 319 12.59 11.78 14.77
C PRO A 319 11.20 12.43 14.68
N GLU A 320 10.63 12.55 13.48
CA GLU A 320 9.28 13.07 13.24
C GLU A 320 8.18 12.11 13.70
N LEU A 321 8.51 10.82 13.82
CA LEU A 321 7.57 9.82 14.34
C LEU A 321 7.48 9.91 15.87
N PRO A 322 6.28 9.97 16.47
CA PRO A 322 6.15 9.94 17.90
C PRO A 322 6.68 8.63 18.49
N SER A 323 7.22 8.68 19.70
CA SER A 323 7.53 7.43 20.39
C SER A 323 6.26 6.58 20.57
N LEU A 324 6.31 5.30 20.18
CA LEU A 324 5.17 4.39 20.37
C LEU A 324 4.79 4.22 21.85
N ALA A 325 5.75 4.43 22.77
CA ALA A 325 5.49 4.43 24.21
C ALA A 325 4.61 5.61 24.67
N SER A 326 4.51 6.68 23.87
CA SER A 326 3.64 7.83 24.16
C SER A 326 2.21 7.69 23.63
N VAL A 327 1.91 6.60 22.91
CA VAL A 327 0.63 6.35 22.26
C VAL A 327 0.04 5.03 22.75
N THR A 328 -1.20 5.03 23.21
CA THR A 328 -1.89 3.77 23.52
C THR A 328 -2.28 3.08 22.23
N THR A 329 -1.64 1.95 21.93
CA THR A 329 -1.86 1.18 20.72
C THR A 329 -2.67 -0.08 20.97
N GLN A 330 -3.32 -0.58 19.93
CA GLN A 330 -3.89 -1.94 19.87
C GLN A 330 -3.47 -2.62 18.58
N THR A 331 -3.51 -3.94 18.58
CA THR A 331 -3.43 -4.79 17.39
C THR A 331 -4.77 -5.44 17.12
N ILE A 332 -5.03 -5.78 15.88
CA ILE A 332 -6.17 -6.64 15.49
C ILE A 332 -5.61 -7.95 14.93
N ASN A 333 -6.32 -9.05 15.17
CA ASN A 333 -5.96 -10.32 14.56
C ASN A 333 -6.38 -10.31 13.08
N PRO A 334 -5.46 -10.35 12.11
CA PRO A 334 -5.79 -10.25 10.69
C PRO A 334 -6.64 -11.43 10.20
N TYR A 335 -6.45 -12.62 10.73
CA TYR A 335 -7.23 -13.81 10.38
C TYR A 335 -8.66 -13.82 10.99
N THR A 336 -8.90 -13.00 11.99
CA THR A 336 -10.25 -12.77 12.53
C THR A 336 -10.99 -11.72 11.71
N TRP A 337 -10.31 -10.64 11.31
CA TRP A 337 -10.93 -9.48 10.68
C TRP A 337 -10.89 -9.53 9.15
N GLY A 338 -9.84 -10.09 8.54
CA GLY A 338 -9.73 -10.21 7.07
C GLY A 338 -10.94 -10.88 6.41
N PRO A 339 -11.43 -12.03 6.89
CA PRO A 339 -12.63 -12.68 6.32
C PRO A 339 -13.91 -11.85 6.42
N ARG A 340 -13.92 -10.83 7.27
CA ARG A 340 -15.08 -9.93 7.47
C ARG A 340 -15.00 -8.66 6.61
N GLU A 341 -13.86 -8.41 5.96
CA GLU A 341 -13.59 -7.17 5.26
C GLU A 341 -14.64 -6.86 4.19
N ALA A 342 -14.93 -7.82 3.32
CA ALA A 342 -15.91 -7.63 2.24
C ALA A 342 -17.31 -7.30 2.78
N ALA A 343 -17.77 -8.00 3.82
CA ALA A 343 -19.07 -7.75 4.43
C ALA A 343 -19.15 -6.39 5.12
N ILE A 344 -18.10 -6.02 5.86
CA ILE A 344 -18.03 -4.73 6.56
C ILE A 344 -17.93 -3.57 5.56
N ASN A 345 -17.12 -3.71 4.50
CA ASN A 345 -17.01 -2.69 3.46
C ASN A 345 -18.34 -2.51 2.71
N THR A 346 -19.07 -3.60 2.42
CA THR A 346 -20.42 -3.55 1.82
C THR A 346 -21.40 -2.82 2.73
N TRP A 347 -21.39 -3.13 4.02
CA TRP A 347 -22.22 -2.43 5.00
C TRP A 347 -21.86 -0.94 5.06
N PHE A 348 -20.55 -0.62 5.10
CA PHE A 348 -20.07 0.76 5.19
C PHE A 348 -20.45 1.57 3.95
N ASP A 349 -20.30 1.01 2.75
CA ASP A 349 -20.75 1.65 1.52
C ASP A 349 -22.25 1.97 1.57
N ALA A 350 -23.07 0.99 1.93
CA ALA A 350 -24.52 1.14 1.92
C ALA A 350 -25.06 2.12 2.98
N ASN A 351 -24.41 2.22 4.15
CA ASN A 351 -24.95 2.96 5.30
C ASN A 351 -24.17 4.25 5.62
N ILE A 352 -22.91 4.36 5.20
CA ILE A 352 -22.03 5.47 5.57
C ILE A 352 -21.62 6.30 4.36
N VAL A 353 -21.23 5.67 3.24
CA VAL A 353 -20.75 6.38 2.04
C VAL A 353 -21.92 7.00 1.27
N ARG A 354 -22.97 6.23 0.98
CA ARG A 354 -24.17 6.64 0.21
C ARG A 354 -25.16 7.52 0.97
#